data_999613f3a09b696b66d74dac583c611b
#
_entry.id   999613f3a09b696b66d74dac583c611b
#
_cell.length_a   1.000
_cell.length_b   1.000
_cell.length_c   1.000
_cell.angle_alpha   90.00
_cell.angle_beta   90.00
_cell.angle_gamma   90.00
#
_symmetry.space_group_name_H-M   'P 1'
#
loop_
_entity.id
_entity.type
_entity.pdbx_description
1 polymer ?
#
loop_
_entity_poly.entity_id
_entity_poly.type
_entity_poly.pdbx_seq_one_letter_code
_entity_poly.pdbx_strand_id
1 'polypeptide(L)'
;MSNGRGGKPSLMTKNYMIQLIADKLTGKPVEQFKSKEMQWGNDYEDEARQRYEFDSGNTVTEIGFFELNDYVGYSPDGVIYGDGLLEIKCPKSTTQVKRFFELVVKQETIHDEYKPQIQFGLLVTGRKWCDFVSYDPRLPERSGYLTERVYRDEEYIQDMQQRIDVFMFEMAQAISVIQSPK
;
A
#
# COMPACT_ATOMS: atom_id res chain seq x y z
N MET A 1 -6.09 9.20 0.05
CA MET A 1 -6.92 10.07 -0.81
C MET A 1 -6.30 11.45 -0.85
N SER A 2 -6.07 12.02 -2.03
CA SER A 2 -5.46 13.36 -2.16
C SER A 2 -6.52 14.44 -2.12
N ASN A 3 -6.25 15.54 -1.39
CA ASN A 3 -7.08 16.73 -1.44
C ASN A 3 -6.70 17.58 -2.67
N GLY A 4 -7.71 18.05 -3.40
CA GLY A 4 -7.56 19.10 -4.40
C GLY A 4 -7.36 20.48 -3.75
N ARG A 5 -7.09 21.51 -4.56
CA ARG A 5 -7.02 22.92 -4.07
C ARG A 5 -8.34 23.29 -3.35
N GLY A 6 -8.23 23.82 -2.12
CA GLY A 6 -9.37 24.27 -1.32
C GLY A 6 -10.09 23.19 -0.51
N GLY A 7 -9.43 22.08 -0.17
CA GLY A 7 -10.01 21.03 0.73
C GLY A 7 -11.08 20.16 0.09
N LYS A 8 -11.43 20.35 -1.18
CA LYS A 8 -12.36 19.48 -1.91
C LYS A 8 -11.66 18.21 -2.38
N PRO A 9 -12.39 17.06 -2.53
CA PRO A 9 -11.83 15.87 -3.11
C PRO A 9 -11.17 16.13 -4.47
N SER A 10 -9.98 15.55 -4.70
CA SER A 10 -9.31 15.67 -6.00
C SER A 10 -10.14 15.03 -7.11
N LEU A 11 -9.89 15.41 -8.36
CA LEU A 11 -10.55 14.78 -9.52
C LEU A 11 -10.30 13.27 -9.53
N MET A 12 -9.10 12.84 -9.14
CA MET A 12 -8.74 11.42 -9.03
C MET A 12 -9.61 10.71 -7.98
N THR A 13 -9.82 11.29 -6.81
CA THR A 13 -10.69 10.73 -5.76
C THR A 13 -12.13 10.58 -6.25
N LYS A 14 -12.66 11.58 -6.98
CA LYS A 14 -14.01 11.51 -7.54
C LYS A 14 -14.15 10.42 -8.61
N ASN A 15 -13.19 10.34 -9.53
CA ASN A 15 -13.20 9.30 -10.56
C ASN A 15 -13.11 7.90 -9.95
N TYR A 16 -12.30 7.73 -8.92
CA TYR A 16 -12.20 6.47 -8.19
C TYR A 16 -13.53 6.10 -7.50
N MET A 17 -14.21 7.06 -6.86
CA MET A 17 -15.53 6.84 -6.27
C MET A 17 -16.56 6.40 -7.32
N ILE A 18 -16.60 7.08 -8.48
CA ILE A 18 -17.51 6.72 -9.57
C ILE A 18 -17.23 5.30 -10.06
N GLN A 19 -15.95 4.92 -10.17
CA GLN A 19 -15.56 3.56 -10.56
C GLN A 19 -16.09 2.53 -9.55
N LEU A 20 -15.86 2.73 -8.26
CA LEU A 20 -16.36 1.82 -7.21
C LEU A 20 -17.87 1.70 -7.19
N ILE A 21 -18.60 2.80 -7.43
CA ILE A 21 -20.05 2.79 -7.55
C ILE A 21 -20.49 1.94 -8.76
N ALA A 22 -19.84 2.13 -9.91
CA ALA A 22 -20.13 1.35 -11.11
C ALA A 22 -19.85 -0.15 -10.90
N ASP A 23 -18.72 -0.50 -10.33
CA ASP A 23 -18.34 -1.88 -10.02
C ASP A 23 -19.38 -2.55 -9.09
N LYS A 24 -19.79 -1.83 -8.04
CA LYS A 24 -20.82 -2.32 -7.12
C LYS A 24 -22.18 -2.52 -7.79
N LEU A 25 -22.62 -1.58 -8.60
CA LEU A 25 -23.94 -1.63 -9.24
C LEU A 25 -24.00 -2.68 -10.37
N THR A 26 -22.89 -2.92 -11.04
CA THR A 26 -22.81 -3.90 -12.14
C THR A 26 -22.44 -5.31 -11.67
N GLY A 27 -21.89 -5.44 -10.46
CA GLY A 27 -21.33 -6.69 -9.95
C GLY A 27 -20.08 -7.18 -10.72
N LYS A 28 -19.46 -6.31 -11.51
CA LYS A 28 -18.30 -6.62 -12.36
C LYS A 28 -17.21 -5.60 -12.10
N PRO A 29 -16.16 -5.95 -11.35
CA PRO A 29 -14.99 -5.08 -11.22
C PRO A 29 -14.30 -4.90 -12.57
N VAL A 30 -13.79 -3.70 -12.82
CA VAL A 30 -13.01 -3.43 -14.03
C VAL A 30 -11.70 -4.22 -13.98
N GLU A 31 -11.41 -4.94 -15.07
CA GLU A 31 -10.13 -5.62 -15.23
C GLU A 31 -8.98 -4.60 -15.16
N GLN A 32 -8.07 -4.83 -14.23
CA GLN A 32 -6.87 -3.99 -14.12
C GLN A 32 -5.82 -4.44 -15.13
N PHE A 33 -5.29 -3.47 -15.88
CA PHE A 33 -4.17 -3.71 -16.77
C PHE A 33 -2.89 -4.01 -15.96
N LYS A 34 -2.27 -5.16 -16.21
CA LYS A 34 -0.98 -5.51 -15.59
C LYS A 34 0.15 -4.91 -16.42
N SER A 35 0.90 -3.97 -15.85
CA SER A 35 2.09 -3.43 -16.48
C SER A 35 3.28 -4.40 -16.38
N LYS A 36 4.32 -4.18 -17.20
CA LYS A 36 5.57 -4.97 -17.10
C LYS A 36 6.26 -4.78 -15.75
N GLU A 37 6.13 -3.60 -15.16
CA GLU A 37 6.66 -3.30 -13.84
C GLU A 37 5.92 -4.07 -12.73
N MET A 38 4.61 -4.22 -12.84
CA MET A 38 3.82 -5.04 -11.92
C MET A 38 4.19 -6.53 -12.05
N GLN A 39 4.37 -7.02 -13.29
CA GLN A 39 4.83 -8.40 -13.50
C GLN A 39 6.22 -8.62 -12.90
N TRP A 40 7.16 -7.70 -13.15
CA TRP A 40 8.49 -7.73 -12.55
C TRP A 40 8.43 -7.77 -11.00
N GLY A 41 7.57 -6.95 -10.39
CA GLY A 41 7.35 -6.95 -8.94
C GLY A 41 6.95 -8.34 -8.44
N ASN A 42 5.92 -8.93 -9.05
CA ASN A 42 5.44 -10.25 -8.69
C ASN A 42 6.49 -11.35 -8.89
N ASP A 43 7.30 -11.27 -9.95
CA ASP A 43 8.32 -12.28 -10.26
C ASP A 43 9.46 -12.34 -9.21
N TYR A 44 9.74 -11.23 -8.53
CA TYR A 44 10.85 -11.14 -7.55
C TYR A 44 10.42 -10.94 -6.10
N GLU A 45 9.13 -10.87 -5.82
CA GLU A 45 8.61 -10.67 -4.46
C GLU A 45 8.99 -11.83 -3.53
N ASP A 46 8.89 -13.07 -4.00
CA ASP A 46 9.27 -14.27 -3.22
C ASP A 46 10.76 -14.30 -2.88
N GLU A 47 11.62 -13.94 -3.84
CA GLU A 47 13.06 -13.86 -3.61
C GLU A 47 13.40 -12.77 -2.60
N ALA A 48 12.75 -11.61 -2.71
CA ALA A 48 12.92 -10.52 -1.75
C ALA A 48 12.45 -10.90 -0.34
N ARG A 49 11.35 -11.66 -0.22
CA ARG A 49 10.83 -12.17 1.05
C ARG A 49 11.80 -13.16 1.70
N GLN A 50 12.31 -14.13 0.94
CA GLN A 50 13.31 -15.08 1.43
C GLN A 50 14.59 -14.36 1.88
N ARG A 51 15.00 -13.35 1.14
CA ARG A 51 16.14 -12.51 1.53
C ARG A 51 15.88 -11.78 2.84
N TYR A 52 14.71 -11.20 3.00
CA TYR A 52 14.31 -10.53 4.25
C TYR A 52 14.33 -11.51 5.44
N GLU A 53 13.77 -12.70 5.29
CA GLU A 53 13.77 -13.73 6.34
C GLU A 53 15.19 -14.14 6.75
N PHE A 54 16.06 -14.34 5.76
CA PHE A 54 17.44 -14.70 6.00
C PHE A 54 18.21 -13.62 6.78
N ASP A 55 18.08 -12.35 6.37
CA ASP A 55 18.83 -11.24 6.96
C ASP A 55 18.27 -10.80 8.34
N SER A 56 16.96 -10.83 8.51
CA SER A 56 16.30 -10.36 9.73
C SER A 56 16.14 -11.44 10.79
N GLY A 57 16.16 -12.73 10.39
CA GLY A 57 15.80 -13.87 11.25
C GLY A 57 14.32 -13.95 11.59
N ASN A 58 13.49 -13.09 11.00
CA ASN A 58 12.04 -13.15 11.16
C ASN A 58 11.44 -14.22 10.24
N THR A 59 10.33 -14.82 10.67
CA THR A 59 9.49 -15.65 9.78
C THR A 59 8.34 -14.80 9.26
N VAL A 60 8.12 -14.85 7.96
CA VAL A 60 7.03 -14.16 7.26
C VAL A 60 5.94 -15.16 6.92
N THR A 61 4.71 -14.84 7.28
CA THR A 61 3.53 -15.62 6.87
C THR A 61 2.78 -14.84 5.80
N GLU A 62 2.57 -15.47 4.65
CA GLU A 62 1.72 -14.92 3.61
C GLU A 62 0.25 -15.01 4.03
N ILE A 63 -0.44 -13.89 3.99
CA ILE A 63 -1.88 -13.81 4.26
C ILE A 63 -2.52 -13.07 3.10
N GLY A 64 -3.55 -13.67 2.50
CA GLY A 64 -4.14 -13.13 1.29
C GLY A 64 -4.80 -11.78 1.47
N PHE A 65 -5.62 -11.59 2.51
CA PHE A 65 -6.41 -10.37 2.64
C PHE A 65 -6.90 -10.13 4.08
N PHE A 66 -6.87 -8.88 4.52
CA PHE A 66 -7.51 -8.40 5.74
C PHE A 66 -8.69 -7.51 5.39
N GLU A 67 -9.84 -7.77 5.98
CA GLU A 67 -11.05 -6.94 5.84
C GLU A 67 -11.20 -6.05 7.07
N LEU A 68 -11.31 -4.74 6.86
CA LEU A 68 -11.70 -3.81 7.90
C LEU A 68 -13.24 -3.71 7.95
N ASN A 69 -13.88 -3.71 6.77
CA ASN A 69 -15.32 -3.76 6.57
C ASN A 69 -15.63 -4.20 5.13
N ASP A 70 -16.92 -4.24 4.74
CA ASP A 70 -17.39 -4.69 3.41
C ASP A 70 -16.76 -3.95 2.20
N TYR A 71 -16.07 -2.84 2.42
CA TYR A 71 -15.55 -1.96 1.37
C TYR A 71 -14.06 -1.64 1.51
N VAL A 72 -13.51 -1.93 2.67
CA VAL A 72 -12.13 -1.52 3.00
C VAL A 72 -11.35 -2.74 3.45
N GLY A 73 -10.31 -3.05 2.74
CA GLY A 73 -9.42 -4.14 3.07
C GLY A 73 -8.01 -3.91 2.53
N TYR A 74 -7.10 -4.78 2.92
CA TYR A 74 -5.68 -4.68 2.59
C TYR A 74 -5.06 -6.07 2.40
N SER A 75 -4.27 -6.22 1.35
CA SER A 75 -3.44 -7.41 1.11
C SER A 75 -1.98 -7.03 1.36
N PRO A 76 -1.37 -7.48 2.47
CA PRO A 76 0.05 -7.28 2.71
C PRO A 76 0.90 -8.27 1.90
N ASP A 77 2.15 -7.91 1.62
CA ASP A 77 3.12 -8.85 1.04
C ASP A 77 3.58 -9.89 2.07
N GLY A 78 3.29 -9.67 3.35
CA GLY A 78 3.46 -10.63 4.43
C GLY A 78 3.15 -10.08 5.81
N VAL A 79 2.98 -10.97 6.78
CA VAL A 79 2.88 -10.65 8.19
C VAL A 79 4.03 -11.25 8.97
N ILE A 80 4.54 -10.50 9.95
CA ILE A 80 5.67 -10.88 10.78
C ILE A 80 5.17 -11.07 12.21
N TYR A 81 5.68 -12.10 12.89
CA TYR A 81 5.35 -12.34 14.29
C TYR A 81 5.68 -11.11 15.15
N GLY A 82 4.84 -10.79 16.12
CA GLY A 82 5.01 -9.63 17.01
C GLY A 82 4.48 -8.32 16.45
N ASP A 83 3.35 -8.33 15.76
CA ASP A 83 2.62 -7.17 15.25
C ASP A 83 3.29 -6.42 14.07
N GLY A 84 4.09 -7.11 13.25
CA GLY A 84 4.73 -6.55 12.08
C GLY A 84 4.02 -6.88 10.77
N LEU A 85 4.15 -5.98 9.79
CA LEU A 85 3.86 -6.19 8.38
C LEU A 85 5.15 -6.22 7.58
N LEU A 86 5.08 -6.78 6.39
CA LEU A 86 6.10 -6.67 5.35
C LEU A 86 5.48 -6.01 4.12
N GLU A 87 6.16 -5.01 3.59
CA GLU A 87 5.84 -4.37 2.31
C GLU A 87 7.07 -4.44 1.41
N ILE A 88 6.96 -5.10 0.26
CA ILE A 88 8.06 -5.35 -0.68
C ILE A 88 7.88 -4.51 -1.93
N LYS A 89 8.95 -3.89 -2.39
CA LYS A 89 9.01 -3.23 -3.68
C LYS A 89 10.23 -3.70 -4.46
N CYS A 90 10.00 -4.19 -5.68
CA CYS A 90 11.04 -4.54 -6.64
C CYS A 90 11.08 -3.49 -7.75
N PRO A 91 11.73 -2.34 -7.53
CA PRO A 91 11.71 -1.22 -8.45
C PRO A 91 12.67 -1.41 -9.63
N LYS A 92 12.66 -0.46 -10.58
CA LYS A 92 13.71 -0.32 -11.59
C LYS A 92 15.04 -0.03 -10.91
N SER A 93 16.15 -0.51 -11.50
CA SER A 93 17.50 -0.34 -10.94
C SER A 93 17.87 1.13 -10.67
N THR A 94 17.38 2.07 -11.51
CA THR A 94 17.60 3.50 -11.26
C THR A 94 16.92 3.99 -9.98
N THR A 95 15.73 3.50 -9.67
CA THR A 95 15.02 3.80 -8.42
C THR A 95 15.73 3.15 -7.23
N GLN A 96 16.19 1.91 -7.39
CA GLN A 96 16.94 1.21 -6.34
C GLN A 96 18.23 1.93 -5.99
N VAL A 97 18.99 2.36 -6.99
CA VAL A 97 20.23 3.15 -6.78
C VAL A 97 19.92 4.47 -6.09
N LYS A 98 18.85 5.17 -6.48
CA LYS A 98 18.40 6.39 -5.79
C LYS A 98 18.14 6.13 -4.30
N ARG A 99 17.36 5.08 -3.98
CA ARG A 99 17.05 4.67 -2.60
C ARG A 99 18.32 4.33 -1.80
N PHE A 100 19.28 3.67 -2.42
CA PHE A 100 20.58 3.41 -1.77
C PHE A 100 21.25 4.71 -1.35
N PHE A 101 21.31 5.72 -2.22
CA PHE A 101 21.90 7.02 -1.88
C PHE A 101 21.08 7.75 -0.80
N GLU A 102 19.77 7.70 -0.84
CA GLU A 102 18.88 8.31 0.16
C GLU A 102 19.10 7.67 1.54
N LEU A 103 18.95 6.36 1.64
CA LEU A 103 19.02 5.65 2.92
C LEU A 103 20.46 5.58 3.48
N VAL A 104 21.43 5.14 2.66
CA VAL A 104 22.76 4.76 3.14
C VAL A 104 23.74 5.93 3.14
N VAL A 105 23.65 6.84 2.17
CA VAL A 105 24.59 7.95 2.02
C VAL A 105 24.05 9.22 2.70
N LYS A 106 22.78 9.55 2.50
CA LYS A 106 22.18 10.76 3.06
C LYS A 106 21.52 10.54 4.41
N GLN A 107 21.26 9.27 4.79
CA GLN A 107 20.47 8.90 5.99
C GLN A 107 19.04 9.48 5.96
N GLU A 108 18.45 9.52 4.78
CA GLU A 108 17.07 9.89 4.52
C GLU A 108 16.20 8.64 4.42
N THR A 109 14.88 8.78 4.56
CA THR A 109 13.94 7.66 4.41
C THR A 109 13.75 7.28 2.94
N ILE A 110 13.39 6.01 2.69
CA ILE A 110 13.10 5.50 1.34
C ILE A 110 11.64 5.09 1.16
N HIS A 111 10.85 5.17 2.24
CA HIS A 111 9.45 4.74 2.24
C HIS A 111 8.44 5.87 2.04
N ASP A 112 8.86 7.13 1.94
CA ASP A 112 7.96 8.30 1.95
C ASP A 112 6.85 8.23 0.90
N GLU A 113 7.16 7.78 -0.31
CA GLU A 113 6.14 7.62 -1.37
C GLU A 113 5.13 6.50 -1.07
N TYR A 114 5.50 5.54 -0.18
CA TYR A 114 4.66 4.42 0.24
C TYR A 114 4.07 4.62 1.65
N LYS A 115 4.39 5.71 2.34
CA LYS A 115 3.83 6.01 3.67
C LYS A 115 2.30 5.88 3.69
N PRO A 116 1.52 6.38 2.71
CA PRO A 116 0.09 6.19 2.69
C PRO A 116 -0.34 4.71 2.64
N GLN A 117 0.33 3.89 1.82
CA GLN A 117 0.04 2.46 1.69
C GLN A 117 0.38 1.71 2.97
N ILE A 118 1.56 1.96 3.54
CA ILE A 118 2.04 1.33 4.76
C ILE A 118 1.12 1.67 5.94
N GLN A 119 0.82 2.96 6.15
CA GLN A 119 -0.06 3.39 7.25
C GLN A 119 -1.49 2.89 7.06
N PHE A 120 -1.97 2.74 5.82
CA PHE A 120 -3.25 2.10 5.53
C PHE A 120 -3.24 0.61 5.91
N GLY A 121 -2.18 -0.12 5.58
CA GLY A 121 -2.00 -1.51 6.01
C GLY A 121 -2.01 -1.64 7.54
N LEU A 122 -1.29 -0.75 8.22
CA LEU A 122 -1.26 -0.71 9.70
C LEU A 122 -2.63 -0.33 10.29
N LEU A 123 -3.40 0.54 9.64
CA LEU A 123 -4.78 0.85 10.02
C LEU A 123 -5.66 -0.40 9.94
N VAL A 124 -5.69 -1.05 8.78
CA VAL A 124 -6.60 -2.19 8.51
C VAL A 124 -6.27 -3.40 9.38
N THR A 125 -4.99 -3.66 9.60
CA THR A 125 -4.53 -4.86 10.35
C THR A 125 -4.40 -4.65 11.84
N GLY A 126 -4.44 -3.40 12.32
CA GLY A 126 -4.18 -3.05 13.73
C GLY A 126 -2.72 -3.26 14.16
N ARG A 127 -1.80 -3.58 13.23
CA ARG A 127 -0.40 -3.85 13.53
C ARG A 127 0.38 -2.58 13.85
N LYS A 128 1.56 -2.74 14.47
CA LYS A 128 2.31 -1.62 15.08
C LYS A 128 3.43 -1.09 14.22
N TRP A 129 3.94 -1.91 13.30
CA TRP A 129 5.06 -1.55 12.43
C TRP A 129 5.03 -2.33 11.12
N CYS A 130 5.76 -1.83 10.15
CA CYS A 130 5.98 -2.46 8.85
C CYS A 130 7.45 -2.39 8.49
N ASP A 131 8.05 -3.50 8.08
CA ASP A 131 9.35 -3.47 7.44
C ASP A 131 9.15 -3.27 5.93
N PHE A 132 9.65 -2.14 5.44
CA PHE A 132 9.66 -1.81 4.03
C PHE A 132 10.94 -2.34 3.40
N VAL A 133 10.79 -3.19 2.40
CA VAL A 133 11.89 -3.80 1.65
C VAL A 133 11.93 -3.26 0.23
N SER A 134 13.11 -2.84 -0.22
CA SER A 134 13.38 -2.48 -1.61
C SER A 134 14.43 -3.40 -2.19
N TYR A 135 14.08 -4.15 -3.25
CA TYR A 135 14.91 -5.23 -3.78
C TYR A 135 15.08 -5.17 -5.30
N ASP A 136 16.33 -5.28 -5.76
CA ASP A 136 16.69 -5.48 -7.17
C ASP A 136 17.87 -6.46 -7.27
N PRO A 137 17.64 -7.71 -7.68
CA PRO A 137 18.68 -8.75 -7.76
C PRO A 137 19.77 -8.48 -8.81
N ARG A 138 19.55 -7.52 -9.70
CA ARG A 138 20.52 -7.15 -10.76
C ARG A 138 21.66 -6.29 -10.23
N LEU A 139 21.52 -5.71 -9.04
CA LEU A 139 22.50 -4.84 -8.43
C LEU A 139 23.37 -5.61 -7.43
N PRO A 140 24.59 -5.10 -7.13
CA PRO A 140 25.40 -5.66 -6.06
C PRO A 140 24.63 -5.73 -4.74
N GLU A 141 24.86 -6.77 -3.94
CA GLU A 141 24.14 -7.10 -2.71
C GLU A 141 23.89 -5.88 -1.80
N ARG A 142 24.91 -5.08 -1.55
CA ARG A 142 24.81 -3.89 -0.69
C ARG A 142 23.81 -2.84 -1.17
N SER A 143 23.60 -2.71 -2.47
CA SER A 143 22.68 -1.75 -3.08
C SER A 143 21.40 -2.39 -3.61
N GLY A 144 21.42 -3.71 -3.83
CA GLY A 144 20.29 -4.47 -4.33
C GLY A 144 19.25 -4.80 -3.28
N TYR A 145 19.61 -4.80 -2.00
CA TYR A 145 18.68 -5.04 -0.89
C TYR A 145 18.77 -3.93 0.14
N LEU A 146 17.63 -3.30 0.42
CA LEU A 146 17.49 -2.24 1.43
C LEU A 146 16.26 -2.53 2.26
N THR A 147 16.34 -2.26 3.56
CA THR A 147 15.20 -2.40 4.48
C THR A 147 15.12 -1.21 5.43
N GLU A 148 13.90 -0.82 5.77
CA GLU A 148 13.63 0.27 6.69
C GLU A 148 12.36 -0.04 7.49
N ARG A 149 12.41 0.10 8.82
CA ARG A 149 11.23 -0.09 9.67
C ARG A 149 10.43 1.18 9.80
N VAL A 150 9.14 1.06 9.52
CA VAL A 150 8.15 2.15 9.60
C VAL A 150 7.19 1.85 10.73
N TYR A 151 7.10 2.74 11.70
CA TYR A 151 6.17 2.59 12.80
C TYR A 151 4.81 3.19 12.46
N ARG A 152 3.80 2.68 13.15
CA ARG A 152 2.43 3.18 13.10
C ARG A 152 2.40 4.63 13.56
N ASP A 153 1.83 5.50 12.74
CA ASP A 153 1.65 6.93 12.98
C ASP A 153 0.18 7.19 13.29
N GLU A 154 -0.16 7.31 14.57
CA GLU A 154 -1.56 7.41 15.01
C GLU A 154 -2.24 8.68 14.52
N GLU A 155 -1.53 9.80 14.45
CA GLU A 155 -2.10 11.07 13.96
C GLU A 155 -2.42 10.96 12.46
N TYR A 156 -1.47 10.42 11.68
CA TYR A 156 -1.67 10.15 10.26
C TYR A 156 -2.83 9.18 10.00
N ILE A 157 -2.92 8.13 10.80
CA ILE A 157 -3.98 7.11 10.70
C ILE A 157 -5.35 7.70 11.06
N GLN A 158 -5.44 8.54 12.09
CA GLN A 158 -6.71 9.20 12.45
C GLN A 158 -7.22 10.11 11.32
N ASP A 159 -6.36 10.93 10.70
CA ASP A 159 -6.72 11.74 9.54
C ASP A 159 -7.14 10.86 8.34
N MET A 160 -6.41 9.78 8.09
CA MET A 160 -6.74 8.81 7.04
C MET A 160 -8.11 8.17 7.28
N GLN A 161 -8.42 7.72 8.51
CA GLN A 161 -9.70 7.13 8.87
C GLN A 161 -10.86 8.11 8.64
N GLN A 162 -10.72 9.36 9.08
CA GLN A 162 -11.73 10.39 8.85
C GLN A 162 -12.02 10.59 7.36
N ARG A 163 -10.99 10.61 6.53
CA ARG A 163 -11.15 10.73 5.06
C ARG A 163 -11.83 9.51 4.44
N ILE A 164 -11.53 8.31 4.94
CA ILE A 164 -12.20 7.08 4.50
C ILE A 164 -13.69 7.15 4.88
N ASP A 165 -14.01 7.54 6.10
CA ASP A 165 -15.40 7.63 6.58
C ASP A 165 -16.22 8.63 5.75
N VAL A 166 -15.67 9.81 5.46
CA VAL A 166 -16.30 10.80 4.58
C VAL A 166 -16.51 10.24 3.17
N PHE A 167 -15.51 9.60 2.60
CA PHE A 167 -15.59 9.00 1.27
C PHE A 167 -16.67 7.91 1.21
N MET A 168 -16.73 7.03 2.21
CA MET A 168 -17.71 5.97 2.31
C MET A 168 -19.14 6.53 2.44
N PHE A 169 -19.31 7.58 3.24
CA PHE A 169 -20.58 8.25 3.40
C PHE A 169 -21.08 8.88 2.09
N GLU A 170 -20.21 9.63 1.39
CA GLU A 170 -20.55 10.23 0.09
C GLU A 170 -20.87 9.15 -0.97
N MET A 171 -20.12 8.05 -0.99
CA MET A 171 -20.38 6.93 -1.89
C MET A 171 -21.73 6.27 -1.61
N ALA A 172 -22.06 6.03 -0.34
CA ALA A 172 -23.36 5.45 0.05
C ALA A 172 -24.53 6.35 -0.34
N GLN A 173 -24.41 7.67 -0.13
CA GLN A 173 -25.41 8.64 -0.59
C GLN A 173 -25.61 8.59 -2.11
N ALA A 174 -24.52 8.57 -2.88
CA ALA A 174 -24.59 8.51 -4.33
C ALA A 174 -25.27 7.22 -4.83
N ILE A 175 -24.95 6.07 -4.24
CA ILE A 175 -25.62 4.79 -4.55
C ILE A 175 -27.12 4.88 -4.24
N SER A 176 -27.50 5.41 -3.08
CA SER A 176 -28.90 5.56 -2.67
C SER A 176 -29.68 6.40 -3.68
N VAL A 177 -29.12 7.52 -4.15
CA VAL A 177 -29.76 8.38 -5.17
C VAL A 177 -29.95 7.63 -6.49
N ILE A 178 -28.94 6.85 -6.93
CA ILE A 178 -29.03 6.08 -8.19
C ILE A 178 -30.07 4.97 -8.12
N GLN A 179 -30.23 4.34 -6.96
CA GLN A 179 -31.17 3.22 -6.75
C GLN A 179 -32.60 3.66 -6.36
N SER A 180 -32.80 4.94 -6.06
CA SER A 180 -34.14 5.47 -5.71
C SER A 180 -35.09 5.36 -6.90
N PRO A 181 -36.27 4.80 -6.72
CA PRO A 181 -37.29 4.80 -7.78
C PRO A 181 -37.69 6.24 -8.13
N LYS A 182 -37.95 6.49 -9.42
CA LYS A 182 -38.48 7.78 -9.91
C LYS A 182 -39.90 8.05 -9.41
#